data_0217fadcf8304eefe75b8dd3e762b0d6
#
_entry.id   0217fadcf8304eefe75b8dd3e762b0d6
#
_cell.length_a   1.000
_cell.length_b   1.000
_cell.length_c   1.000
_cell.angle_alpha   90.00
_cell.angle_beta   90.00
_cell.angle_gamma   90.00
#
_symmetry.space_group_name_H-M   'P 1'
#
loop_
_entity.id
_entity.type
_entity.pdbx_description
1 polymer ?
#
loop_
_entity_poly.entity_id
_entity_poly.type
_entity_poly.pdbx_seq_one_letter_code
_entity_poly.pdbx_strand_id
1 'polypeptide(L)'
;MAISTKEENKAVFFVRGRHAQGNVTLRNPGNEKVRIRCLDVKAPSLRDASGQALKQVQILAHLKPGQEQQCAVDFEVDPTLPAGTYEGELVCSSAMLKQPFELHVLERLDITIYPDRLVIQGAPSEQMDKELIITNQGNVPVKFNRQLTIMLSEVGEVSRVVGSTLHQEAVAGAVRTLDTFVARLQEAIVRPMTLTFSEDNPEVSPGETKKFPVHIHLPSNLKGKRSYRGRINLFNRTLSALIHCIDKI
;
A
#
# COMPACT_ATOMS: atom_id res chain seq x y z
N MET A 1 4.94 34.19 40.97
CA MET A 1 5.76 34.35 39.78
C MET A 1 5.29 33.31 38.77
N ALA A 2 4.35 33.67 37.89
CA ALA A 2 3.73 32.76 36.94
C ALA A 2 4.60 32.75 35.68
N ILE A 3 5.23 31.63 35.37
CA ILE A 3 5.92 31.40 34.11
C ILE A 3 4.81 31.09 33.09
N SER A 4 4.39 32.10 32.35
CA SER A 4 3.58 31.93 31.15
C SER A 4 4.50 31.35 30.08
N THR A 5 4.45 30.06 29.90
CA THR A 5 4.94 29.42 28.67
C THR A 5 3.99 29.87 27.56
N LYS A 6 4.40 30.89 26.77
CA LYS A 6 3.83 31.07 25.43
C LYS A 6 4.04 29.75 24.70
N GLU A 7 2.96 29.05 24.39
CA GLU A 7 2.98 28.00 23.39
C GLU A 7 3.56 28.63 22.13
N GLU A 8 4.76 28.25 21.78
CA GLU A 8 5.34 28.61 20.48
C GLU A 8 4.39 28.06 19.42
N ASN A 9 3.91 28.96 18.57
CA ASN A 9 2.93 28.64 17.53
C ASN A 9 3.61 27.76 16.49
N LYS A 10 3.64 26.45 16.74
CA LYS A 10 4.32 25.43 15.94
C LYS A 10 3.49 25.19 14.68
N ALA A 11 4.10 25.25 13.52
CA ALA A 11 3.43 24.90 12.26
C ALA A 11 3.31 23.38 12.16
N VAL A 12 2.15 22.87 11.71
CA VAL A 12 1.91 21.44 11.57
C VAL A 12 1.68 21.12 10.11
N PHE A 13 2.43 20.14 9.60
CA PHE A 13 2.34 19.63 8.24
C PHE A 13 1.93 18.17 8.25
N PHE A 14 1.13 17.76 7.28
CA PHE A 14 0.74 16.37 7.07
C PHE A 14 1.16 15.91 5.68
N VAL A 15 1.79 14.73 5.62
CA VAL A 15 2.21 14.14 4.35
C VAL A 15 1.09 13.31 3.76
N ARG A 16 0.72 13.64 2.51
CA ARG A 16 -0.20 12.86 1.67
C ARG A 16 0.52 12.42 0.40
N GLY A 17 0.83 11.14 0.30
CA GLY A 17 1.69 10.64 -0.76
C GLY A 17 3.12 11.15 -0.61
N ARG A 18 3.53 12.08 -1.50
CA ARG A 18 4.83 12.77 -1.43
C ARG A 18 4.72 14.26 -1.10
N HIS A 19 3.50 14.77 -0.94
CA HIS A 19 3.26 16.18 -0.66
C HIS A 19 3.01 16.41 0.82
N ALA A 20 3.78 17.31 1.41
CA ALA A 20 3.58 17.82 2.75
C ALA A 20 2.82 19.14 2.67
N GLN A 21 1.67 19.22 3.34
CA GLN A 21 0.78 20.37 3.33
C GLN A 21 0.53 20.89 4.73
N GLY A 22 0.55 22.20 4.89
CA GLY A 22 0.28 22.86 6.15
C GLY A 22 0.19 24.37 6.00
N ASN A 23 0.05 25.06 7.13
CA ASN A 23 -0.01 26.52 7.16
C ASN A 23 1.11 27.06 8.04
N VAL A 24 1.68 28.17 7.60
CA VAL A 24 2.65 28.96 8.38
C VAL A 24 2.12 30.37 8.60
N THR A 25 2.38 30.92 9.78
CA THR A 25 2.02 32.29 10.09
C THR A 25 3.25 33.16 9.95
N LEU A 26 3.22 34.06 8.97
CA LEU A 26 4.31 34.98 8.67
C LEU A 26 3.97 36.37 9.22
N ARG A 27 4.91 36.99 9.93
CA ARG A 27 4.78 38.35 10.44
C ARG A 27 5.93 39.22 9.97
N ASN A 28 5.65 40.42 9.54
CA ASN A 28 6.65 41.42 9.21
C ASN A 28 6.84 42.41 10.38
N PRO A 29 7.85 42.24 11.23
CA PRO A 29 8.12 43.12 12.35
C PRO A 29 8.80 44.44 11.93
N GLY A 30 9.26 44.56 10.68
CA GLY A 30 9.97 45.72 10.14
C GLY A 30 9.05 46.86 9.70
N ASN A 31 9.67 47.96 9.32
CA ASN A 31 8.98 49.19 8.88
C ASN A 31 8.83 49.27 7.35
N GLU A 32 9.36 48.29 6.62
CA GLU A 32 9.29 48.22 5.16
C GLU A 32 8.44 47.07 4.67
N LYS A 33 7.97 47.14 3.43
CA LYS A 33 7.26 46.04 2.79
C LYS A 33 8.25 44.91 2.47
N VAL A 34 7.88 43.66 2.85
CA VAL A 34 8.70 42.49 2.60
C VAL A 34 7.97 41.55 1.62
N ARG A 35 8.75 41.04 0.65
CA ARG A 35 8.31 39.98 -0.26
C ARG A 35 9.10 38.71 0.04
N ILE A 36 8.38 37.64 0.42
CA ILE A 36 8.95 36.34 0.74
C ILE A 36 8.64 35.39 -0.42
N ARG A 37 9.66 34.73 -0.97
CA ARG A 37 9.53 33.74 -2.05
C ARG A 37 9.85 32.32 -1.64
N CYS A 38 10.64 32.16 -0.59
CA CYS A 38 11.02 30.87 -0.05
C CYS A 38 11.28 30.98 1.46
N LEU A 39 11.17 29.85 2.13
CA LEU A 39 11.61 29.66 3.52
C LEU A 39 12.72 28.62 3.53
N ASP A 40 13.78 28.90 4.24
CA ASP A 40 14.84 27.94 4.47
C ASP A 40 14.37 26.90 5.49
N VAL A 41 14.67 25.63 5.24
CA VAL A 41 14.31 24.51 6.10
C VAL A 41 15.54 24.03 6.87
N LYS A 42 15.46 24.02 8.18
CA LYS A 42 16.47 23.42 9.06
C LYS A 42 15.89 22.14 9.68
N ALA A 43 16.01 21.05 8.94
CA ALA A 43 15.57 19.73 9.37
C ALA A 43 16.49 18.68 8.73
N PRO A 44 17.59 18.29 9.40
CA PRO A 44 18.63 17.41 8.81
C PRO A 44 18.12 16.04 8.39
N SER A 45 17.05 15.55 9.00
CA SER A 45 16.42 14.25 8.70
C SER A 45 15.48 14.28 7.51
N LEU A 46 15.07 15.46 7.04
CA LEU A 46 14.13 15.57 5.93
C LEU A 46 14.86 15.54 4.59
N ARG A 47 14.29 14.77 3.67
CA ARG A 47 14.73 14.65 2.29
C ARG A 47 13.61 15.13 1.37
N ASP A 48 13.97 15.73 0.24
CA ASP A 48 13.05 16.04 -0.84
C ASP A 48 12.75 14.81 -1.69
N ALA A 49 11.89 14.95 -2.70
CA ALA A 49 11.50 13.85 -3.59
C ALA A 49 12.67 13.25 -4.39
N SER A 50 13.84 13.90 -4.45
CA SER A 50 15.06 13.39 -5.06
C SER A 50 15.99 12.69 -4.07
N GLY A 51 15.62 12.60 -2.79
CA GLY A 51 16.42 12.03 -1.71
C GLY A 51 17.53 12.97 -1.18
N GLN A 52 17.57 14.24 -1.64
CA GLN A 52 18.49 15.23 -1.13
C GLN A 52 17.94 15.93 0.11
N ALA A 53 18.83 16.54 0.92
CA ALA A 53 18.38 17.31 2.06
C ALA A 53 17.41 18.42 1.64
N LEU A 54 16.23 18.46 2.26
CA LEU A 54 15.26 19.52 2.02
C LEU A 54 15.79 20.83 2.59
N LYS A 55 16.17 21.77 1.71
CA LYS A 55 16.80 23.04 2.11
C LYS A 55 15.84 24.21 2.10
N GLN A 56 14.88 24.21 1.20
CA GLN A 56 13.97 25.32 0.99
C GLN A 56 12.59 24.85 0.59
N VAL A 57 11.57 25.58 1.00
CA VAL A 57 10.20 25.45 0.52
C VAL A 57 9.75 26.75 -0.13
N GLN A 58 9.05 26.64 -1.26
CA GLN A 58 8.56 27.80 -1.99
C GLN A 58 7.29 28.35 -1.34
N ILE A 59 7.22 29.66 -1.24
CA ILE A 59 6.05 30.38 -0.74
C ILE A 59 5.99 31.73 -1.45
N LEU A 60 4.80 32.30 -1.56
CA LEU A 60 4.64 33.66 -2.07
C LEU A 60 3.82 34.48 -1.08
N ALA A 61 4.50 35.38 -0.37
CA ALA A 61 3.86 36.32 0.56
C ALA A 61 4.34 37.76 0.35
N HIS A 62 3.43 38.70 0.51
CA HIS A 62 3.68 40.12 0.49
C HIS A 62 3.16 40.75 1.77
N LEU A 63 4.05 41.14 2.65
CA LEU A 63 3.68 41.66 3.98
C LEU A 63 3.98 43.14 4.08
N LYS A 64 2.99 43.91 4.48
CA LYS A 64 3.16 45.33 4.89
C LYS A 64 3.81 45.37 6.28
N PRO A 65 4.39 46.54 6.68
CA PRO A 65 4.86 46.72 8.04
C PRO A 65 3.84 46.33 9.09
N GLY A 66 4.26 45.52 10.08
CA GLY A 66 3.40 45.04 11.17
C GLY A 66 2.34 43.99 10.77
N GLN A 67 2.23 43.65 9.48
CA GLN A 67 1.23 42.70 9.00
C GLN A 67 1.62 41.27 9.38
N GLU A 68 0.58 40.52 9.77
CA GLU A 68 0.62 39.08 9.96
C GLU A 68 -0.28 38.42 8.91
N GLN A 69 0.17 37.30 8.31
CA GLN A 69 -0.54 36.58 7.27
C GLN A 69 -0.32 35.10 7.43
N GLN A 70 -1.39 34.31 7.40
CA GLN A 70 -1.32 32.87 7.28
C GLN A 70 -1.18 32.48 5.81
N CYS A 71 -0.19 31.64 5.52
CA CYS A 71 0.12 31.18 4.18
C CYS A 71 0.10 29.66 4.13
N ALA A 72 -0.60 29.10 3.14
CA ALA A 72 -0.50 27.68 2.84
C ALA A 72 0.87 27.36 2.25
N VAL A 73 1.45 26.27 2.68
CA VAL A 73 2.75 25.77 2.22
C VAL A 73 2.57 24.33 1.76
N ASP A 74 3.05 24.03 0.56
CA ASP A 74 3.09 22.71 -0.03
C ASP A 74 4.51 22.44 -0.52
N PHE A 75 5.06 21.27 -0.17
CA PHE A 75 6.39 20.87 -0.62
C PHE A 75 6.49 19.35 -0.74
N GLU A 76 7.38 18.89 -1.61
CA GLU A 76 7.60 17.48 -1.81
C GLU A 76 8.63 16.90 -0.83
N VAL A 77 8.34 15.73 -0.28
CA VAL A 77 9.23 14.93 0.57
C VAL A 77 9.51 13.58 -0.08
N ASP A 78 10.58 12.94 0.33
CA ASP A 78 10.91 11.59 -0.10
C ASP A 78 9.72 10.65 0.16
N PRO A 79 9.16 9.98 -0.87
CA PRO A 79 8.02 9.08 -0.71
C PRO A 79 8.33 7.86 0.17
N THR A 80 9.62 7.55 0.39
CA THR A 80 10.06 6.45 1.26
C THR A 80 10.39 6.91 2.68
N LEU A 81 10.18 8.21 2.98
CA LEU A 81 10.41 8.75 4.32
C LEU A 81 9.60 7.93 5.35
N PRO A 82 10.24 7.31 6.34
CA PRO A 82 9.57 6.47 7.31
C PRO A 82 8.40 7.18 7.99
N ALA A 83 7.36 6.42 8.36
CA ALA A 83 6.24 6.94 9.13
C ALA A 83 6.73 7.43 10.50
N GLY A 84 6.19 8.58 10.94
CA GLY A 84 6.59 9.18 12.21
C GLY A 84 6.39 10.69 12.21
N THR A 85 6.87 11.32 13.28
CA THR A 85 6.87 12.78 13.44
C THR A 85 8.29 13.31 13.32
N TYR A 86 8.46 14.29 12.45
CA TYR A 86 9.73 14.96 12.18
C TYR A 86 9.62 16.40 12.63
N GLU A 87 10.67 16.89 13.27
CA GLU A 87 10.74 18.27 13.74
C GLU A 87 11.77 19.07 12.95
N GLY A 88 11.49 20.36 12.83
CA GLY A 88 12.39 21.27 12.16
C GLY A 88 12.04 22.72 12.43
N GLU A 89 12.75 23.61 11.77
CA GLU A 89 12.56 25.05 11.83
C GLU A 89 12.48 25.64 10.42
N LEU A 90 11.48 26.46 10.19
CA LEU A 90 11.37 27.32 9.00
C LEU A 90 11.99 28.66 9.33
N VAL A 91 12.91 29.10 8.46
CA VAL A 91 13.65 30.34 8.65
C VAL A 91 13.47 31.26 7.45
N CYS A 92 13.20 32.54 7.71
CA CYS A 92 13.21 33.58 6.70
C CYS A 92 14.05 34.74 7.19
N SER A 93 15.24 34.90 6.64
CA SER A 93 16.19 35.96 7.05
C SER A 93 15.64 37.34 6.80
N SER A 94 14.88 37.56 5.71
CA SER A 94 14.30 38.87 5.35
C SER A 94 13.16 39.32 6.25
N ALA A 95 12.50 38.39 6.94
CA ALA A 95 11.37 38.66 7.85
C ALA A 95 11.72 38.36 9.32
N MET A 96 13.00 38.10 9.63
CA MET A 96 13.45 37.64 10.97
C MET A 96 12.59 36.51 11.56
N LEU A 97 12.02 35.70 10.67
CA LEU A 97 11.12 34.60 11.07
C LEU A 97 11.93 33.37 11.43
N LYS A 98 11.61 32.82 12.60
CA LYS A 98 11.97 31.46 13.00
C LYS A 98 10.71 30.80 13.53
N GLN A 99 10.23 29.78 12.82
CA GLN A 99 9.02 29.08 13.21
C GLN A 99 9.31 27.58 13.30
N PRO A 100 9.20 26.98 14.48
CA PRO A 100 9.28 25.55 14.62
C PRO A 100 8.13 24.88 13.90
N PHE A 101 8.37 23.68 13.36
CA PHE A 101 7.32 22.89 12.74
C PHE A 101 7.41 21.41 13.10
N GLU A 102 6.27 20.73 12.97
CA GLU A 102 6.13 19.29 12.98
C GLU A 102 5.63 18.80 11.64
N LEU A 103 6.24 17.73 11.13
CA LEU A 103 5.80 17.02 9.95
C LEU A 103 5.34 15.63 10.33
N HIS A 104 4.07 15.34 10.15
CA HIS A 104 3.47 14.03 10.41
C HIS A 104 3.43 13.20 9.14
N VAL A 105 4.22 12.13 9.10
CA VAL A 105 4.27 11.14 8.01
C VAL A 105 3.47 9.92 8.43
N LEU A 106 2.35 9.69 7.74
CA LEU A 106 1.49 8.53 7.99
C LEU A 106 2.07 7.27 7.34
N GLU A 107 1.77 6.12 7.94
CA GLU A 107 2.08 4.82 7.35
C GLU A 107 1.37 4.65 6.00
N ARG A 108 2.12 4.23 5.00
CA ARG A 108 1.61 3.93 3.67
C ARG A 108 2.11 2.58 3.21
N LEU A 109 1.20 1.64 3.14
CA LEU A 109 1.41 0.33 2.54
C LEU A 109 1.05 0.40 1.06
N ASP A 110 2.04 0.33 0.19
CA ASP A 110 1.85 0.33 -1.26
C ASP A 110 2.88 -0.62 -1.90
N ILE A 111 2.40 -1.71 -2.48
CA ILE A 111 3.26 -2.69 -3.15
C ILE A 111 2.83 -2.86 -4.60
N THR A 112 3.76 -3.29 -5.44
CA THR A 112 3.48 -3.89 -6.74
C THR A 112 4.01 -5.31 -6.78
N ILE A 113 3.29 -6.21 -7.48
CA ILE A 113 3.66 -7.62 -7.60
C ILE A 113 3.71 -7.95 -9.09
N TYR A 114 4.80 -8.59 -9.53
CA TYR A 114 4.94 -9.07 -10.90
C TYR A 114 5.42 -10.53 -10.90
N PRO A 115 4.78 -11.41 -11.69
CA PRO A 115 3.51 -11.16 -12.36
C PRO A 115 2.35 -11.04 -11.34
N ASP A 116 1.34 -10.22 -11.63
CA ASP A 116 0.11 -10.10 -10.85
C ASP A 116 -0.85 -11.27 -11.13
N ARG A 117 -0.53 -12.05 -12.18
CA ARG A 117 -1.26 -13.25 -12.59
C ARG A 117 -0.32 -14.42 -12.86
N LEU A 118 -0.45 -15.45 -12.07
CA LEU A 118 0.23 -16.73 -12.28
C LEU A 118 -0.58 -17.58 -13.25
N VAL A 119 -0.01 -17.88 -14.42
CA VAL A 119 -0.56 -18.84 -15.37
C VAL A 119 0.25 -20.13 -15.23
N ILE A 120 -0.42 -21.22 -14.86
CA ILE A 120 0.19 -22.49 -14.51
C ILE A 120 -0.46 -23.61 -15.32
N GLN A 121 0.34 -24.47 -15.88
CA GLN A 121 -0.06 -25.74 -16.44
C GLN A 121 0.58 -26.86 -15.63
N GLY A 122 -0.23 -27.78 -15.09
CA GLY A 122 0.29 -28.85 -14.23
C GLY A 122 -0.76 -29.91 -13.89
N ALA A 123 -0.26 -31.05 -13.40
CA ALA A 123 -1.07 -32.18 -12.93
C ALA A 123 -1.50 -31.99 -11.44
N PRO A 124 -2.52 -32.74 -10.97
CA PRO A 124 -2.86 -32.76 -9.54
C PRO A 124 -1.65 -33.17 -8.68
N SER A 125 -1.46 -32.51 -7.54
CA SER A 125 -0.34 -32.70 -6.59
C SER A 125 1.04 -32.31 -7.14
N GLU A 126 1.11 -31.71 -8.32
CA GLU A 126 2.40 -31.25 -8.88
C GLU A 126 2.95 -30.08 -8.08
N GLN A 127 4.27 -30.05 -7.99
CA GLN A 127 5.04 -28.97 -7.39
C GLN A 127 5.87 -28.29 -8.47
N MET A 128 5.98 -26.97 -8.39
CA MET A 128 6.77 -26.20 -9.33
C MET A 128 7.31 -24.92 -8.72
N ASP A 129 8.42 -24.45 -9.28
CA ASP A 129 9.05 -23.20 -8.87
C ASP A 129 8.64 -22.07 -9.80
N LYS A 130 8.41 -20.91 -9.23
CA LYS A 130 8.15 -19.65 -9.92
C LYS A 130 8.90 -18.53 -9.23
N GLU A 131 8.92 -17.38 -9.83
CA GLU A 131 9.50 -16.16 -9.27
C GLU A 131 8.40 -15.08 -9.18
N LEU A 132 8.34 -14.40 -8.04
CA LEU A 132 7.59 -13.17 -7.85
C LEU A 132 8.56 -12.02 -7.63
N ILE A 133 8.32 -10.92 -8.32
CA ILE A 133 9.05 -9.66 -8.10
C ILE A 133 8.11 -8.74 -7.36
N ILE A 134 8.52 -8.29 -6.18
CA ILE A 134 7.71 -7.42 -5.33
C ILE A 134 8.49 -6.12 -5.10
N THR A 135 7.83 -5.00 -5.38
CA THR A 135 8.36 -3.66 -5.11
C THR A 135 7.52 -3.00 -4.03
N ASN A 136 8.15 -2.53 -2.98
CA ASN A 136 7.50 -1.74 -1.95
C ASN A 136 7.62 -0.23 -2.30
N GLN A 137 6.51 0.36 -2.73
CA GLN A 137 6.39 1.80 -3.02
C GLN A 137 5.88 2.60 -1.81
N GLY A 138 5.63 1.92 -0.70
CA GLY A 138 5.23 2.51 0.57
C GLY A 138 6.41 3.04 1.37
N ASN A 139 6.14 3.44 2.62
CA ASN A 139 7.12 3.99 3.54
C ASN A 139 7.31 3.16 4.81
N VAL A 140 6.72 1.98 4.87
CA VAL A 140 6.91 1.01 5.95
C VAL A 140 7.35 -0.33 5.35
N PRO A 141 8.17 -1.13 6.07
CA PRO A 141 8.55 -2.46 5.62
C PRO A 141 7.32 -3.37 5.48
N VAL A 142 7.29 -4.17 4.42
CA VAL A 142 6.19 -5.10 4.15
C VAL A 142 6.67 -6.52 4.40
N LYS A 143 6.01 -7.21 5.33
CA LYS A 143 6.30 -8.62 5.68
C LYS A 143 5.19 -9.52 5.14
N PHE A 144 5.59 -10.63 4.56
CA PHE A 144 4.68 -11.65 4.06
C PHE A 144 4.72 -12.89 4.95
N ASN A 145 3.58 -13.57 5.03
CA ASN A 145 3.59 -14.92 5.58
C ASN A 145 4.40 -15.81 4.64
N ARG A 146 5.28 -16.66 5.19
CA ARG A 146 6.05 -17.64 4.42
C ARG A 146 5.18 -18.46 3.47
N GLN A 147 3.98 -18.81 3.92
CA GLN A 147 3.04 -19.60 3.16
C GLN A 147 1.76 -18.82 2.89
N LEU A 148 1.35 -18.77 1.62
CA LEU A 148 0.10 -18.20 1.15
C LEU A 148 -0.79 -19.31 0.62
N THR A 149 -2.10 -19.21 0.86
CA THR A 149 -3.09 -20.14 0.33
C THR A 149 -4.04 -19.43 -0.61
N ILE A 150 -4.12 -19.90 -1.86
CA ILE A 150 -5.04 -19.41 -2.87
C ILE A 150 -6.14 -20.44 -3.07
N MET A 151 -7.38 -20.09 -2.75
CA MET A 151 -8.52 -20.96 -2.98
C MET A 151 -8.87 -20.97 -4.47
N LEU A 152 -8.83 -22.14 -5.07
CA LEU A 152 -9.14 -22.35 -6.49
C LEU A 152 -10.59 -22.76 -6.68
N SER A 153 -11.25 -22.20 -7.68
CA SER A 153 -12.55 -22.62 -8.19
C SER A 153 -12.44 -23.03 -9.67
N GLU A 154 -13.10 -24.10 -10.05
CA GLU A 154 -13.15 -24.51 -11.45
C GLU A 154 -13.93 -23.49 -12.29
N VAL A 155 -13.40 -23.12 -13.43
CA VAL A 155 -14.05 -22.18 -14.35
C VAL A 155 -15.34 -22.79 -14.89
N GLY A 156 -16.49 -22.14 -14.60
CA GLY A 156 -17.82 -22.60 -15.00
C GLY A 156 -18.46 -23.62 -14.07
N GLU A 157 -17.82 -24.06 -12.97
CA GLU A 157 -18.39 -25.05 -12.04
C GLU A 157 -19.62 -24.51 -11.31
N VAL A 158 -19.58 -23.26 -10.85
CA VAL A 158 -20.74 -22.63 -10.21
C VAL A 158 -21.96 -22.64 -11.14
N SER A 159 -21.79 -22.28 -12.40
CA SER A 159 -22.89 -22.31 -13.38
C SER A 159 -23.41 -23.72 -13.63
N ARG A 160 -22.53 -24.74 -13.60
CA ARG A 160 -22.94 -26.16 -13.72
C ARG A 160 -23.67 -26.67 -12.50
N VAL A 161 -23.18 -26.32 -11.28
CA VAL A 161 -23.86 -26.69 -10.02
C VAL A 161 -25.22 -26.05 -9.96
N VAL A 162 -25.37 -24.76 -10.27
CA VAL A 162 -26.67 -24.07 -10.35
C VAL A 162 -27.59 -24.77 -11.35
N GLY A 163 -27.13 -24.98 -12.58
CA GLY A 163 -27.94 -25.62 -13.64
C GLY A 163 -28.37 -27.05 -13.29
N SER A 164 -27.46 -27.88 -12.76
CA SER A 164 -27.77 -29.27 -12.40
C SER A 164 -28.70 -29.36 -11.20
N THR A 165 -28.54 -28.51 -10.19
CA THR A 165 -29.39 -28.52 -8.99
C THR A 165 -30.81 -28.07 -9.34
N LEU A 166 -30.97 -27.03 -10.13
CA LEU A 166 -32.28 -26.56 -10.57
C LEU A 166 -33.01 -27.59 -11.46
N HIS A 167 -32.27 -28.38 -12.25
CA HIS A 167 -32.85 -29.35 -13.17
C HIS A 167 -33.24 -30.67 -12.47
N GLN A 168 -32.42 -31.13 -11.49
CA GLN A 168 -32.62 -32.40 -10.79
C GLN A 168 -33.59 -32.31 -9.62
N GLU A 169 -33.77 -31.18 -9.00
CA GLU A 169 -34.49 -31.02 -7.75
C GLU A 169 -35.75 -30.15 -7.85
N ALA A 170 -36.18 -29.78 -9.06
CA ALA A 170 -37.43 -29.07 -9.27
C ALA A 170 -38.67 -29.75 -8.64
N VAL A 171 -38.52 -31.02 -8.23
CA VAL A 171 -39.56 -31.86 -7.63
C VAL A 171 -39.39 -32.04 -6.08
N ALA A 172 -38.25 -31.71 -5.50
CA ALA A 172 -37.86 -32.10 -4.14
C ALA A 172 -38.19 -31.08 -3.02
N GLY A 173 -38.70 -29.92 -3.36
CA GLY A 173 -39.01 -28.83 -2.41
C GLY A 173 -37.82 -27.91 -2.11
N ALA A 174 -38.12 -26.64 -1.88
CA ALA A 174 -37.11 -25.53 -1.86
C ALA A 174 -36.00 -25.70 -0.81
N VAL A 175 -36.28 -26.20 0.38
CA VAL A 175 -35.29 -26.33 1.48
C VAL A 175 -34.26 -27.42 1.16
N ARG A 176 -34.70 -28.57 0.65
CA ARG A 176 -33.80 -29.68 0.30
C ARG A 176 -32.91 -29.35 -0.89
N THR A 177 -33.45 -28.59 -1.82
CA THR A 177 -32.72 -28.08 -2.97
C THR A 177 -31.60 -27.10 -2.52
N LEU A 178 -31.89 -26.25 -1.53
CA LEU A 178 -30.90 -25.31 -1.00
C LEU A 178 -29.78 -26.03 -0.27
N ASP A 179 -30.07 -27.02 0.58
CA ASP A 179 -29.06 -27.79 1.33
C ASP A 179 -28.12 -28.54 0.36
N THR A 180 -28.70 -29.22 -0.63
CA THR A 180 -27.92 -29.93 -1.68
C THR A 180 -27.07 -28.94 -2.51
N PHE A 181 -27.60 -27.77 -2.82
CA PHE A 181 -26.87 -26.74 -3.52
C PHE A 181 -25.67 -26.23 -2.71
N VAL A 182 -25.88 -25.94 -1.41
CA VAL A 182 -24.81 -25.46 -0.51
C VAL A 182 -23.72 -26.54 -0.36
N ALA A 183 -24.08 -27.81 -0.15
CA ALA A 183 -23.13 -28.91 -0.02
C ALA A 183 -22.27 -29.05 -1.30
N ARG A 184 -22.91 -29.10 -2.46
CA ARG A 184 -22.20 -29.16 -3.78
C ARG A 184 -21.33 -27.93 -4.03
N LEU A 185 -21.78 -26.75 -3.62
CA LEU A 185 -21.00 -25.54 -3.75
C LEU A 185 -19.76 -25.57 -2.85
N GLN A 186 -19.88 -26.08 -1.63
CA GLN A 186 -18.76 -26.26 -0.71
C GLN A 186 -17.72 -27.24 -1.27
N GLU A 187 -18.13 -28.36 -1.81
CA GLU A 187 -17.24 -29.33 -2.47
C GLU A 187 -16.55 -28.74 -3.70
N ALA A 188 -17.25 -27.86 -4.42
CA ALA A 188 -16.74 -27.21 -5.61
C ALA A 188 -15.66 -26.13 -5.34
N ILE A 189 -15.68 -25.51 -4.16
CA ILE A 189 -14.87 -24.32 -3.85
C ILE A 189 -13.56 -24.66 -3.11
N VAL A 190 -13.49 -25.79 -2.37
CA VAL A 190 -12.36 -26.06 -1.46
C VAL A 190 -11.22 -26.78 -2.19
N ARG A 191 -10.40 -26.05 -2.92
CA ARG A 191 -9.17 -26.54 -3.57
C ARG A 191 -8.03 -25.58 -3.26
N PRO A 192 -7.37 -25.74 -2.10
CA PRO A 192 -6.30 -24.85 -1.69
C PRO A 192 -5.03 -25.12 -2.49
N MET A 193 -4.57 -24.14 -3.25
CA MET A 193 -3.22 -24.08 -3.81
C MET A 193 -2.31 -23.37 -2.81
N THR A 194 -1.19 -23.97 -2.50
CA THR A 194 -0.19 -23.40 -1.60
C THR A 194 0.94 -22.75 -2.40
N LEU A 195 1.31 -21.55 -2.00
CA LEU A 195 2.46 -20.83 -2.48
C LEU A 195 3.38 -20.55 -1.29
N THR A 196 4.60 -21.07 -1.31
CA THR A 196 5.57 -20.98 -0.21
C THR A 196 6.78 -20.20 -0.68
N PHE A 197 7.11 -19.12 0.03
CA PHE A 197 8.36 -18.38 -0.19
C PHE A 197 9.55 -19.24 0.26
N SER A 198 10.64 -19.18 -0.49
CA SER A 198 11.89 -19.88 -0.12
C SER A 198 12.54 -19.28 1.14
N GLU A 199 12.25 -18.02 1.43
CA GLU A 199 12.70 -17.32 2.64
C GLU A 199 11.74 -17.56 3.82
N ASP A 200 12.29 -17.70 5.03
CA ASP A 200 11.47 -17.89 6.24
C ASP A 200 10.67 -16.65 6.63
N ASN A 201 11.27 -15.47 6.46
CA ASN A 201 10.65 -14.18 6.79
C ASN A 201 10.75 -13.25 5.58
N PRO A 202 9.91 -13.44 4.55
CA PRO A 202 9.96 -12.61 3.36
C PRO A 202 9.54 -11.18 3.68
N GLU A 203 10.48 -10.25 3.49
CA GLU A 203 10.32 -8.82 3.80
C GLU A 203 10.87 -7.98 2.65
N VAL A 204 10.21 -6.84 2.39
CA VAL A 204 10.63 -5.83 1.41
C VAL A 204 10.62 -4.46 2.06
N SER A 205 11.79 -3.83 2.12
CA SER A 205 11.97 -2.49 2.70
C SER A 205 11.33 -1.40 1.82
N PRO A 206 11.03 -0.21 2.37
CA PRO A 206 10.57 0.94 1.58
C PRO A 206 11.50 1.25 0.40
N GLY A 207 10.92 1.40 -0.80
CA GLY A 207 11.66 1.66 -2.05
C GLY A 207 12.40 0.46 -2.64
N GLU A 208 12.42 -0.69 -1.97
CA GLU A 208 13.10 -1.89 -2.43
C GLU A 208 12.27 -2.66 -3.45
N THR A 209 12.98 -3.25 -4.45
CA THR A 209 12.45 -4.27 -5.35
C THR A 209 13.19 -5.57 -5.09
N LYS A 210 12.46 -6.63 -4.75
CA LYS A 210 13.05 -7.92 -4.40
C LYS A 210 12.40 -9.05 -5.19
N LYS A 211 13.21 -10.01 -5.59
CA LYS A 211 12.82 -11.24 -6.27
C LYS A 211 12.67 -12.35 -5.24
N PHE A 212 11.54 -13.01 -5.26
CA PHE A 212 11.23 -14.12 -4.38
C PHE A 212 11.02 -15.40 -5.19
N PRO A 213 11.92 -16.39 -5.07
CA PRO A 213 11.61 -17.73 -5.49
C PRO A 213 10.44 -18.26 -4.65
N VAL A 214 9.45 -18.86 -5.31
CA VAL A 214 8.26 -19.41 -4.65
C VAL A 214 8.01 -20.82 -5.14
N HIS A 215 7.73 -21.73 -4.20
CA HIS A 215 7.31 -23.09 -4.47
C HIS A 215 5.78 -23.16 -4.47
N ILE A 216 5.21 -23.61 -5.57
CA ILE A 216 3.77 -23.77 -5.74
C ILE A 216 3.42 -25.24 -5.66
N HIS A 217 2.45 -25.58 -4.80
CA HIS A 217 1.89 -26.92 -4.70
C HIS A 217 0.43 -26.90 -5.14
N LEU A 218 0.13 -27.65 -6.20
CA LEU A 218 -1.21 -27.81 -6.72
C LEU A 218 -2.01 -28.81 -5.87
N PRO A 219 -3.32 -28.56 -5.63
CA PRO A 219 -4.15 -29.49 -4.86
C PRO A 219 -4.29 -30.85 -5.57
N SER A 220 -4.43 -31.92 -4.78
CA SER A 220 -4.60 -33.27 -5.30
C SER A 220 -5.98 -33.54 -5.92
N ASN A 221 -6.99 -32.74 -5.55
CA ASN A 221 -8.38 -32.88 -6.00
C ASN A 221 -8.72 -32.07 -7.26
N LEU A 222 -7.70 -31.63 -8.03
CA LEU A 222 -7.92 -31.05 -9.36
C LEU A 222 -8.32 -32.17 -10.35
N LYS A 223 -9.22 -31.83 -11.26
CA LYS A 223 -9.64 -32.71 -12.36
C LYS A 223 -8.86 -32.37 -13.62
N GLY A 224 -8.33 -33.37 -14.31
CA GLY A 224 -7.63 -33.17 -15.58
C GLY A 224 -8.52 -32.50 -16.65
N LYS A 225 -7.89 -31.85 -17.63
CA LYS A 225 -8.54 -31.11 -18.72
C LYS A 225 -9.52 -30.01 -18.27
N ARG A 226 -9.31 -29.49 -17.05
CA ARG A 226 -10.09 -28.40 -16.47
C ARG A 226 -9.24 -27.21 -16.16
N SER A 227 -9.87 -26.04 -16.14
CA SER A 227 -9.22 -24.79 -15.77
C SER A 227 -9.76 -24.29 -14.43
N TYR A 228 -8.87 -23.80 -13.59
CA TYR A 228 -9.18 -23.28 -12.27
C TYR A 228 -8.67 -21.86 -12.13
N ARG A 229 -9.36 -21.06 -11.36
CA ARG A 229 -8.94 -19.69 -11.02
C ARG A 229 -9.01 -19.46 -9.52
N GLY A 230 -8.09 -18.68 -9.02
CA GLY A 230 -8.07 -18.23 -7.64
C GLY A 230 -7.50 -16.83 -7.50
N ARG A 231 -7.71 -16.22 -6.35
CA ARG A 231 -7.20 -14.89 -6.00
C ARG A 231 -6.83 -14.85 -4.52
N ILE A 232 -5.80 -14.07 -4.22
CA ILE A 232 -5.47 -13.69 -2.85
C ILE A 232 -5.17 -12.21 -2.82
N ASN A 233 -5.69 -11.52 -1.81
CA ASN A 233 -5.35 -10.12 -1.59
C ASN A 233 -4.11 -10.05 -0.71
N LEU A 234 -3.10 -9.34 -1.20
CA LEU A 234 -1.85 -9.07 -0.51
C LEU A 234 -1.76 -7.54 -0.35
N PHE A 235 -2.11 -7.08 0.84
CA PHE A 235 -2.20 -5.64 1.14
C PHE A 235 -3.16 -4.91 0.18
N ASN A 236 -2.64 -3.96 -0.61
CA ASN A 236 -3.39 -3.17 -1.59
C ASN A 236 -3.45 -3.82 -3.00
N ARG A 237 -2.94 -5.04 -3.17
CA ARG A 237 -2.89 -5.75 -4.47
C ARG A 237 -3.54 -7.11 -4.41
N THR A 238 -3.93 -7.58 -5.56
CA THR A 238 -4.48 -8.93 -5.75
C THR A 238 -3.53 -9.73 -6.63
N LEU A 239 -3.07 -10.87 -6.11
CA LEU A 239 -2.40 -11.89 -6.90
C LEU A 239 -3.45 -12.89 -7.37
N SER A 240 -3.53 -13.12 -8.67
CA SER A 240 -4.45 -14.08 -9.28
C SER A 240 -3.71 -15.31 -9.81
N ALA A 241 -4.38 -16.45 -9.82
CA ALA A 241 -3.89 -17.69 -10.40
C ALA A 241 -4.89 -18.23 -11.42
N LEU A 242 -4.38 -18.69 -12.56
CA LEU A 242 -5.10 -19.44 -13.57
C LEU A 242 -4.36 -20.77 -13.79
N ILE A 243 -5.00 -21.86 -13.47
CA ILE A 243 -4.43 -23.21 -13.56
C ILE A 243 -5.10 -23.96 -14.70
N HIS A 244 -4.33 -24.46 -15.66
CA HIS A 244 -4.76 -25.42 -16.66
C HIS A 244 -4.30 -26.81 -16.22
N CYS A 245 -5.24 -27.59 -15.66
CA CYS A 245 -4.92 -28.92 -15.17
C CYS A 245 -4.81 -29.90 -16.34
N ILE A 246 -3.67 -30.60 -16.40
CA ILE A 246 -3.44 -31.69 -17.36
C ILE A 246 -3.68 -33.05 -16.67
N ASP A 247 -3.91 -34.09 -17.47
CA ASP A 247 -3.98 -35.45 -16.94
C ASP A 247 -2.59 -35.86 -16.42
N LYS A 248 -2.58 -36.64 -15.34
CA LYS A 248 -1.35 -37.25 -14.85
C LYS A 248 -0.95 -38.34 -15.86
N ILE A 249 0.24 -38.22 -16.43
CA ILE A 249 0.82 -39.23 -17.32
C ILE A 249 1.19 -40.46 -16.50
#